data_59e536a497f34ab33bbab3880dcce146
#
_entry.id   59e536a497f34ab33bbab3880dcce146
#
_cell.length_a   1.000
_cell.length_b   1.000
_cell.length_c   1.000
_cell.angle_alpha   90.00
_cell.angle_beta   90.00
_cell.angle_gamma   90.00
#
_symmetry.space_group_name_H-M   'P 1'
#
loop_
_entity.id
_entity.type
_entity.pdbx_description
1 polymer ?
#
loop_
_entity_poly.entity_id
_entity_poly.type
_entity_poly.pdbx_seq_one_letter_code
_entity_poly.pdbx_strand_id
1 'polypeptide(L)'
;SFAIVPTALAGLVAHLRSGALPLRSSVVIGVAAFGSALLFGGLAGVVSGWVLLAMQTLIYVVLAFVVRDRSGSEESAEPSEEKAVGWLGGVGCIAGWTAGMLGLGGGLVMVPLMSGPLDLPIHRAVRLSTVAVFCSATAASIQFLHESRGVPLMGLLLGGVAAVAAQWTASRLDQFDASLLVRLLRGLAILLAIDSCRRALHLLMV
;
A
#
# COMPACT_ATOMS: atom_id res chain seq x y z
N SER A 1 -5.84 -1.43 -10.58
CA SER A 1 -4.39 -1.18 -10.64
C SER A 1 -4.04 0.04 -11.47
N PHE A 2 -4.60 0.21 -12.68
CA PHE A 2 -4.27 1.34 -13.57
C PHE A 2 -4.51 2.73 -12.97
N ALA A 3 -5.54 2.90 -12.14
CA ALA A 3 -5.81 4.16 -11.46
C ALA A 3 -4.78 4.50 -10.36
N ILE A 4 -4.15 3.48 -9.79
CA ILE A 4 -3.21 3.65 -8.67
C ILE A 4 -1.86 4.20 -9.17
N VAL A 5 -1.44 3.84 -10.39
CA VAL A 5 -0.14 4.25 -10.96
C VAL A 5 0.00 5.78 -11.03
N PRO A 6 -0.89 6.54 -11.69
CA PRO A 6 -0.76 7.99 -11.75
C PRO A 6 -0.92 8.65 -10.38
N THR A 7 -1.77 8.10 -9.52
CA THR A 7 -1.95 8.60 -8.15
C THR A 7 -0.68 8.44 -7.32
N ALA A 8 -0.05 7.25 -7.36
CA ALA A 8 1.18 6.97 -6.64
C ALA A 8 2.38 7.73 -7.23
N LEU A 9 2.41 7.91 -8.56
CA LEU A 9 3.44 8.73 -9.22
C LEU A 9 3.38 10.19 -8.75
N ALA A 10 2.17 10.76 -8.67
CA ALA A 10 1.98 12.13 -8.20
C ALA A 10 2.46 12.30 -6.75
N GLY A 11 2.12 11.36 -5.86
CA GLY A 11 2.61 11.33 -4.48
C GLY A 11 4.12 11.17 -4.41
N LEU A 12 4.70 10.28 -5.21
CA LEU A 12 6.14 10.06 -5.28
C LEU A 12 6.89 11.33 -5.72
N VAL A 13 6.42 12.00 -6.77
CA VAL A 13 7.01 13.26 -7.24
C VAL A 13 6.96 14.34 -6.16
N ALA A 14 5.86 14.45 -5.41
CA ALA A 14 5.76 15.39 -4.29
C ALA A 14 6.81 15.08 -3.21
N HIS A 15 7.00 13.82 -2.83
CA HIS A 15 7.97 13.39 -1.83
C HIS A 15 9.43 13.51 -2.31
N LEU A 16 9.70 13.29 -3.59
CA LEU A 16 11.03 13.52 -4.17
C LEU A 16 11.41 15.00 -4.15
N ARG A 17 10.46 15.89 -4.47
CA ARG A 17 10.69 17.34 -4.43
C ARG A 17 10.94 17.88 -3.01
N SER A 18 10.37 17.24 -2.00
CA SER A 18 10.61 17.63 -0.59
C SER A 18 11.96 17.13 -0.05
N GLY A 19 12.73 16.34 -0.80
CA GLY A 19 14.03 15.81 -0.39
C GLY A 19 13.99 14.82 0.79
N ALA A 20 12.81 14.40 1.21
CA ALA A 20 12.57 13.67 2.45
C ALA A 20 12.59 12.13 2.29
N LEU A 21 13.02 11.60 1.13
CA LEU A 21 13.04 10.16 0.86
C LEU A 21 14.43 9.57 1.10
N PRO A 22 14.57 8.55 1.99
CA PRO A 22 15.79 7.78 2.13
C PRO A 22 15.95 6.86 0.91
N LEU A 23 16.81 7.23 -0.05
CA LEU A 23 16.95 6.56 -1.34
C LEU A 23 17.23 5.06 -1.21
N ARG A 24 18.14 4.66 -0.30
CA ARG A 24 18.51 3.26 -0.09
C ARG A 24 17.32 2.39 0.33
N SER A 25 16.59 2.84 1.34
CA SER A 25 15.39 2.15 1.83
C SER A 25 14.29 2.12 0.77
N SER A 26 14.13 3.22 0.01
CA SER A 26 13.13 3.33 -1.06
C SER A 26 13.39 2.36 -2.21
N VAL A 27 14.65 2.18 -2.61
CA VAL A 27 15.03 1.23 -3.66
C VAL A 27 14.77 -0.20 -3.23
N VAL A 28 15.19 -0.58 -2.02
CA VAL A 28 15.01 -1.95 -1.51
C VAL A 28 13.53 -2.33 -1.44
N ILE A 29 12.72 -1.45 -0.85
CA ILE A 29 11.29 -1.71 -0.71
C ILE A 29 10.57 -1.70 -2.07
N GLY A 30 10.97 -0.81 -2.97
CA GLY A 30 10.42 -0.72 -4.32
C GLY A 30 10.70 -1.96 -5.16
N VAL A 31 11.96 -2.43 -5.16
CA VAL A 31 12.37 -3.65 -5.90
C VAL A 31 11.68 -4.89 -5.32
N ALA A 32 11.63 -5.03 -3.99
CA ALA A 32 10.95 -6.14 -3.33
C ALA A 32 9.44 -6.14 -3.65
N ALA A 33 8.79 -4.98 -3.59
CA ALA A 33 7.37 -4.85 -3.90
C ALA A 33 7.07 -5.11 -5.38
N PHE A 34 7.92 -4.64 -6.29
CA PHE A 34 7.78 -4.86 -7.74
C PHE A 34 7.93 -6.35 -8.08
N GLY A 35 9.01 -6.99 -7.63
CA GLY A 35 9.27 -8.40 -7.90
C GLY A 35 8.20 -9.32 -7.33
N SER A 36 7.79 -9.08 -6.07
CA SER A 36 6.71 -9.83 -5.43
C SER A 36 5.36 -9.62 -6.15
N ALA A 37 5.03 -8.40 -6.56
CA ALA A 37 3.78 -8.14 -7.29
C ALA A 37 3.73 -8.83 -8.65
N LEU A 38 4.86 -8.90 -9.37
CA LEU A 38 4.94 -9.66 -10.63
C LEU A 38 4.76 -11.16 -10.41
N LEU A 39 5.42 -11.73 -9.40
CA LEU A 39 5.33 -13.17 -9.12
C LEU A 39 3.90 -13.57 -8.71
N PHE A 40 3.32 -12.85 -7.78
CA PHE A 40 2.01 -13.20 -7.22
C PHE A 40 0.83 -12.69 -8.05
N GLY A 41 1.02 -11.68 -8.90
CA GLY A 41 0.00 -11.19 -9.82
C GLY A 41 -0.43 -12.25 -10.83
N GLY A 42 0.52 -13.05 -11.35
CA GLY A 42 0.23 -14.19 -12.22
C GLY A 42 -0.56 -15.30 -11.53
N LEU A 43 -0.36 -15.50 -10.23
CA LEU A 43 -1.09 -16.51 -9.44
C LEU A 43 -2.53 -16.10 -9.13
N ALA A 44 -2.84 -14.81 -9.13
CA ALA A 44 -4.19 -14.31 -8.85
C ALA A 44 -5.25 -14.85 -9.83
N GLY A 45 -4.84 -15.20 -11.06
CA GLY A 45 -5.72 -15.77 -12.07
C GLY A 45 -6.18 -17.20 -11.78
N VAL A 46 -5.45 -17.93 -10.95
CA VAL A 46 -5.73 -19.35 -10.61
C VAL A 46 -6.56 -19.47 -9.33
N VAL A 47 -6.55 -18.43 -8.50
CA VAL A 47 -7.24 -18.42 -7.20
C VAL A 47 -8.70 -17.99 -7.40
N SER A 48 -9.63 -18.72 -6.78
CA SER A 48 -11.06 -18.39 -6.83
C SER A 48 -11.35 -17.03 -6.17
N GLY A 49 -12.27 -16.25 -6.76
CA GLY A 49 -12.57 -14.88 -6.32
C GLY A 49 -13.01 -14.77 -4.86
N TRP A 50 -13.73 -15.76 -4.33
CA TRP A 50 -14.17 -15.76 -2.93
C TRP A 50 -12.99 -15.91 -1.95
N VAL A 51 -11.96 -16.72 -2.31
CA VAL A 51 -10.74 -16.87 -1.50
C VAL A 51 -9.97 -15.55 -1.46
N LEU A 52 -9.85 -14.86 -2.59
CA LEU A 52 -9.21 -13.54 -2.65
C LEU A 52 -9.93 -12.52 -1.77
N LEU A 53 -11.27 -12.49 -1.81
CA LEU A 53 -12.06 -11.61 -0.94
C LEU A 53 -11.96 -11.98 0.54
N ALA A 54 -11.93 -13.27 0.87
CA ALA A 54 -11.74 -13.73 2.25
C ALA A 54 -10.35 -13.31 2.78
N MET A 55 -9.30 -13.51 1.98
CA MET A 55 -7.94 -13.05 2.32
C MET A 55 -7.88 -11.54 2.50
N GLN A 56 -8.52 -10.79 1.61
CA GLN A 56 -8.62 -9.34 1.69
C GLN A 56 -9.32 -8.89 2.97
N THR A 57 -10.45 -9.50 3.30
CA THR A 57 -11.19 -9.23 4.54
C THR A 57 -10.32 -9.52 5.77
N LEU A 58 -9.65 -10.67 5.80
CA LEU A 58 -8.74 -11.03 6.89
C LEU A 58 -7.63 -9.99 7.07
N ILE A 59 -7.00 -9.56 5.98
CA ILE A 59 -5.97 -8.52 6.02
C ILE A 59 -6.51 -7.22 6.62
N TYR A 60 -7.68 -6.77 6.18
CA TYR A 60 -8.27 -5.54 6.70
C TYR A 60 -8.63 -5.63 8.19
N VAL A 61 -9.15 -6.78 8.63
CA VAL A 61 -9.44 -7.03 10.05
C VAL A 61 -8.14 -6.99 10.86
N VAL A 62 -7.10 -7.70 10.42
CA VAL A 62 -5.79 -7.67 11.08
C VAL A 62 -5.24 -6.25 11.15
N LEU A 63 -5.33 -5.48 10.06
CA LEU A 63 -4.88 -4.09 10.02
C LEU A 63 -5.64 -3.21 11.01
N ALA A 64 -6.96 -3.36 11.12
CA ALA A 64 -7.77 -2.59 12.07
C ALA A 64 -7.34 -2.81 13.53
N PHE A 65 -6.82 -4.01 13.85
CA PHE A 65 -6.31 -4.33 15.19
C PHE A 65 -4.82 -3.96 15.38
N VAL A 66 -4.00 -4.07 14.33
CA VAL A 66 -2.56 -3.79 14.40
C VAL A 66 -2.27 -2.29 14.41
N VAL A 67 -3.11 -1.48 13.75
CA VAL A 67 -2.99 -0.02 13.77
C VAL A 67 -3.28 0.48 15.19
N ARG A 68 -2.24 0.65 15.98
CA ARG A 68 -2.31 1.22 17.34
C ARG A 68 -1.91 2.68 17.31
N ASP A 69 -2.60 3.47 18.12
CA ASP A 69 -2.26 4.86 18.37
C ASP A 69 -1.01 4.89 19.28
N ARG A 70 0.17 5.07 18.68
CA ARG A 70 1.45 5.26 19.39
C ARG A 70 1.93 6.71 19.26
N SER A 71 1.04 7.65 19.42
CA SER A 71 1.33 9.08 19.37
C SER A 71 2.26 9.61 20.49
N GLY A 72 2.87 8.73 21.26
CA GLY A 72 3.71 9.11 22.40
C GLY A 72 5.18 8.67 22.33
N SER A 73 5.63 8.02 21.26
CA SER A 73 7.01 7.50 21.15
C SER A 73 7.78 8.27 20.08
N GLU A 74 8.11 9.52 20.36
CA GLU A 74 8.96 10.33 19.51
C GLU A 74 10.45 9.95 19.57
N GLU A 75 10.83 8.99 20.40
CA GLU A 75 12.25 8.66 20.66
C GLU A 75 12.48 7.15 20.78
N SER A 76 12.14 6.41 19.73
CA SER A 76 12.59 5.03 19.62
C SER A 76 13.88 5.01 18.78
N ALA A 77 14.96 4.49 19.39
CA ALA A 77 16.26 4.33 18.78
C ALA A 77 16.13 3.81 17.34
N GLU A 78 16.76 4.50 16.38
CA GLU A 78 16.82 4.05 15.00
C GLU A 78 17.37 2.61 14.99
N PRO A 79 16.61 1.62 14.48
CA PRO A 79 17.16 0.28 14.33
C PRO A 79 18.39 0.37 13.43
N SER A 80 19.46 -0.35 13.79
CA SER A 80 20.70 -0.39 13.01
C SER A 80 20.35 -0.57 11.53
N GLU A 81 20.88 0.29 10.65
CA GLU A 81 20.49 0.43 9.23
C GLU A 81 20.38 -0.91 8.49
N GLU A 82 21.26 -1.87 8.78
CA GLU A 82 21.22 -3.18 8.14
C GLU A 82 20.01 -4.04 8.51
N LYS A 83 19.59 -4.02 9.78
CA LYS A 83 18.39 -4.77 10.22
C LYS A 83 17.13 -4.12 9.66
N ALA A 84 17.09 -2.78 9.62
CA ALA A 84 15.98 -2.03 9.03
C ALA A 84 15.80 -2.34 7.54
N VAL A 85 16.88 -2.45 6.77
CA VAL A 85 16.85 -2.74 5.32
C VAL A 85 16.29 -4.14 5.04
N GLY A 86 16.70 -5.16 5.81
CA GLY A 86 16.17 -6.53 5.65
C GLY A 86 14.66 -6.62 5.93
N TRP A 87 14.21 -6.00 7.02
CA TRP A 87 12.79 -5.93 7.35
C TRP A 87 11.96 -5.13 6.34
N LEU A 88 12.51 -4.04 5.81
CA LEU A 88 11.88 -3.27 4.74
C LEU A 88 11.70 -4.09 3.47
N GLY A 89 12.66 -4.95 3.12
CA GLY A 89 12.53 -5.91 2.04
C GLY A 89 11.37 -6.88 2.27
N GLY A 90 11.24 -7.44 3.48
CA GLY A 90 10.13 -8.32 3.88
C GLY A 90 8.76 -7.62 3.79
N VAL A 91 8.67 -6.39 4.30
CA VAL A 91 7.45 -5.57 4.19
C VAL A 91 7.12 -5.28 2.73
N GLY A 92 8.14 -4.98 1.89
CA GLY A 92 7.97 -4.81 0.45
C GLY A 92 7.43 -6.06 -0.23
N CYS A 93 7.91 -7.24 0.13
CA CYS A 93 7.39 -8.51 -0.39
C CYS A 93 5.91 -8.74 -0.01
N ILE A 94 5.54 -8.49 1.25
CA ILE A 94 4.14 -8.61 1.70
C ILE A 94 3.25 -7.62 0.94
N ALA A 95 3.71 -6.39 0.77
CA ALA A 95 2.98 -5.37 0.02
C ALA A 95 2.82 -5.71 -1.46
N GLY A 96 3.89 -6.22 -2.10
CA GLY A 96 3.84 -6.67 -3.47
C GLY A 96 2.91 -7.88 -3.65
N TRP A 97 2.94 -8.82 -2.71
CA TRP A 97 2.01 -9.95 -2.68
C TRP A 97 0.55 -9.49 -2.61
N THR A 98 0.22 -8.61 -1.68
CA THR A 98 -1.14 -8.05 -1.54
C THR A 98 -1.53 -7.20 -2.76
N ALA A 99 -0.61 -6.45 -3.34
CA ALA A 99 -0.85 -5.67 -4.54
C ALA A 99 -1.10 -6.56 -5.76
N GLY A 100 -0.28 -7.59 -5.96
CA GLY A 100 -0.38 -8.52 -7.09
C GLY A 100 -1.64 -9.37 -7.02
N MET A 101 -1.91 -10.00 -5.89
CA MET A 101 -3.07 -10.88 -5.74
C MET A 101 -4.40 -10.13 -5.58
N LEU A 102 -4.43 -9.08 -4.77
CA LEU A 102 -5.68 -8.40 -4.41
C LEU A 102 -5.92 -7.10 -5.21
N GLY A 103 -4.91 -6.61 -5.92
CA GLY A 103 -5.01 -5.37 -6.70
C GLY A 103 -5.13 -4.09 -5.85
N LEU A 104 -4.85 -4.16 -4.55
CA LEU A 104 -5.03 -3.07 -3.58
C LEU A 104 -3.88 -2.06 -3.55
N GLY A 105 -2.82 -2.26 -4.35
CA GLY A 105 -1.64 -1.41 -4.36
C GLY A 105 -0.72 -1.53 -3.14
N GLY A 106 -1.04 -2.40 -2.16
CA GLY A 106 -0.17 -2.73 -1.02
C GLY A 106 0.02 -1.64 0.04
N GLY A 107 -0.27 -0.37 -0.25
CA GLY A 107 0.04 0.77 0.62
C GLY A 107 -0.68 0.73 1.98
N LEU A 108 -1.91 0.27 1.99
CA LEU A 108 -2.73 0.14 3.19
C LEU A 108 -2.14 -0.84 4.21
N VAL A 109 -1.45 -1.87 3.73
CA VAL A 109 -0.81 -2.90 4.56
C VAL A 109 0.56 -2.43 5.06
N MET A 110 1.29 -1.68 4.23
CA MET A 110 2.67 -1.27 4.52
C MET A 110 2.77 -0.30 5.69
N VAL A 111 1.92 0.71 5.72
CA VAL A 111 2.00 1.75 6.76
C VAL A 111 1.90 1.15 8.16
N PRO A 112 0.90 0.30 8.49
CA PRO A 112 0.83 -0.36 9.79
C PRO A 112 1.98 -1.33 10.07
N LEU A 113 2.46 -2.05 9.04
CA LEU A 113 3.60 -2.97 9.21
C LEU A 113 4.91 -2.24 9.48
N MET A 114 5.06 -1.01 8.98
CA MET A 114 6.23 -0.18 9.28
C MET A 114 6.11 0.55 10.60
N SER A 115 4.94 1.08 10.93
CA SER A 115 4.72 1.84 12.16
C SER A 115 4.51 0.97 13.40
N GLY A 116 4.12 -0.29 13.24
CA GLY A 116 3.94 -1.25 14.34
C GLY A 116 5.26 -1.96 14.70
N PRO A 117 5.68 -3.00 13.96
CA PRO A 117 6.85 -3.81 14.31
C PRO A 117 8.20 -3.11 14.13
N LEU A 118 8.29 -2.12 13.23
CA LEU A 118 9.55 -1.39 12.94
C LEU A 118 9.67 -0.07 13.69
N ASP A 119 8.64 0.33 14.45
CA ASP A 119 8.58 1.61 15.18
C ASP A 119 8.95 2.84 14.34
N LEU A 120 8.72 2.77 13.01
CA LEU A 120 8.99 3.90 12.12
C LEU A 120 7.93 5.01 12.31
N PRO A 121 8.35 6.29 12.32
CA PRO A 121 7.41 7.41 12.36
C PRO A 121 6.42 7.31 11.20
N ILE A 122 5.13 7.56 11.47
CA ILE A 122 4.06 7.34 10.47
C ILE A 122 4.28 8.14 9.18
N HIS A 123 4.81 9.35 9.28
CA HIS A 123 5.14 10.16 8.10
C HIS A 123 6.20 9.50 7.21
N ARG A 124 7.24 8.90 7.82
CA ARG A 124 8.28 8.15 7.09
C ARG A 124 7.71 6.87 6.48
N ALA A 125 6.85 6.16 7.21
CA ALA A 125 6.16 4.97 6.72
C ALA A 125 5.27 5.29 5.50
N VAL A 126 4.49 6.38 5.55
CA VAL A 126 3.66 6.83 4.42
C VAL A 126 4.50 7.18 3.19
N ARG A 127 5.62 7.88 3.36
CA ARG A 127 6.52 8.22 2.24
C ARG A 127 7.11 6.98 1.59
N LEU A 128 7.64 6.02 2.37
CA LEU A 128 8.18 4.76 1.87
C LEU A 128 7.09 3.90 1.22
N SER A 129 5.89 3.87 1.79
CA SER A 129 4.76 3.13 1.22
C SER A 129 4.36 3.67 -0.17
N THR A 130 4.46 4.98 -0.40
CA THR A 130 4.16 5.57 -1.71
C THR A 130 5.09 5.04 -2.81
N VAL A 131 6.39 4.88 -2.52
CA VAL A 131 7.35 4.27 -3.44
C VAL A 131 6.96 2.83 -3.78
N ALA A 132 6.68 2.04 -2.77
CA ALA A 132 6.32 0.64 -2.95
C ALA A 132 4.98 0.47 -3.66
N VAL A 133 3.99 1.33 -3.37
CA VAL A 133 2.70 1.35 -4.08
C VAL A 133 2.90 1.66 -5.55
N PHE A 134 3.75 2.63 -5.88
CA PHE A 134 4.06 2.95 -7.27
C PHE A 134 4.70 1.75 -8.00
N CYS A 135 5.71 1.12 -7.38
CA CYS A 135 6.39 -0.03 -7.96
C CYS A 135 5.45 -1.24 -8.11
N SER A 136 4.71 -1.60 -7.06
CA SER A 136 3.80 -2.74 -7.08
C SER A 136 2.58 -2.52 -7.99
N ALA A 137 2.01 -1.32 -8.03
CA ALA A 137 0.91 -0.99 -8.92
C ALA A 137 1.33 -1.00 -10.39
N THR A 138 2.56 -0.56 -10.69
CA THR A 138 3.14 -0.64 -12.03
C THR A 138 3.30 -2.11 -12.45
N ALA A 139 3.88 -2.95 -11.59
CA ALA A 139 4.01 -4.38 -11.81
C ALA A 139 2.66 -5.07 -12.05
N ALA A 140 1.69 -4.82 -11.18
CA ALA A 140 0.33 -5.35 -11.31
C ALA A 140 -0.36 -4.85 -12.59
N SER A 141 -0.15 -3.60 -12.99
CA SER A 141 -0.71 -3.06 -14.24
C SER A 141 -0.14 -3.73 -15.48
N ILE A 142 1.16 -4.04 -15.48
CA ILE A 142 1.80 -4.81 -16.56
C ILE A 142 1.17 -6.20 -16.67
N GLN A 143 0.96 -6.88 -15.55
CA GLN A 143 0.30 -8.20 -15.51
C GLN A 143 -1.13 -8.13 -16.07
N PHE A 144 -1.93 -7.17 -15.63
CA PHE A 144 -3.32 -7.03 -16.11
C PHE A 144 -3.41 -6.66 -17.59
N LEU A 145 -2.42 -5.92 -18.12
CA LEU A 145 -2.33 -5.66 -19.56
C LEU A 145 -2.04 -6.95 -20.33
N HIS A 146 -1.11 -7.74 -19.85
CA HIS A 146 -0.73 -9.00 -20.48
C HIS A 146 -1.88 -10.01 -20.53
N GLU A 147 -2.71 -10.02 -19.46
CA GLU A 147 -3.87 -10.91 -19.36
C GLU A 147 -5.15 -10.34 -19.99
N SER A 148 -5.10 -9.18 -20.64
CA SER A 148 -6.24 -8.48 -21.25
C SER A 148 -7.43 -8.26 -20.28
N ARG A 149 -7.17 -8.20 -18.97
CA ARG A 149 -8.20 -8.13 -17.91
C ARG A 149 -8.58 -6.69 -17.50
N GLY A 150 -8.21 -5.68 -18.23
CA GLY A 150 -8.45 -4.32 -17.79
C GLY A 150 -8.80 -3.35 -18.91
N VAL A 151 -9.52 -2.28 -18.56
CA VAL A 151 -9.74 -1.13 -19.42
C VAL A 151 -8.76 -0.03 -18.99
N PRO A 152 -7.56 0.05 -19.60
CA PRO A 152 -6.50 0.96 -19.15
C PRO A 152 -6.92 2.43 -19.24
N LEU A 153 -7.72 2.79 -20.24
CA LEU A 153 -8.19 4.16 -20.44
C LEU A 153 -9.02 4.67 -19.26
N MET A 154 -10.00 3.87 -18.82
CA MET A 154 -10.83 4.22 -17.64
C MET A 154 -10.00 4.32 -16.37
N GLY A 155 -9.05 3.41 -16.19
CA GLY A 155 -8.14 3.45 -15.04
C GLY A 155 -7.23 4.68 -15.03
N LEU A 156 -6.71 5.08 -16.19
CA LEU A 156 -5.88 6.29 -16.31
C LEU A 156 -6.68 7.58 -16.09
N LEU A 157 -7.91 7.67 -16.60
CA LEU A 157 -8.78 8.83 -16.38
C LEU A 157 -9.12 9.01 -14.89
N LEU A 158 -9.60 7.94 -14.24
CA LEU A 158 -9.90 7.96 -12.80
C LEU A 158 -8.65 8.24 -11.96
N GLY A 159 -7.54 7.62 -12.32
CA GLY A 159 -6.26 7.81 -11.66
C GLY A 159 -5.68 9.22 -11.86
N GLY A 160 -5.91 9.84 -13.00
CA GLY A 160 -5.51 11.22 -13.28
C GLY A 160 -6.21 12.21 -12.35
N VAL A 161 -7.51 12.08 -12.16
CA VAL A 161 -8.28 12.91 -11.20
C VAL A 161 -7.78 12.67 -9.77
N ALA A 162 -7.61 11.41 -9.38
CA ALA A 162 -7.10 11.05 -8.05
C ALA A 162 -5.65 11.52 -7.83
N ALA A 163 -4.83 11.60 -8.88
CA ALA A 163 -3.44 12.06 -8.80
C ALA A 163 -3.33 13.51 -8.34
N VAL A 164 -4.24 14.38 -8.78
CA VAL A 164 -4.26 15.79 -8.33
C VAL A 164 -4.52 15.88 -6.83
N ALA A 165 -5.50 15.13 -6.33
CA ALA A 165 -5.80 15.07 -4.90
C ALA A 165 -4.63 14.46 -4.10
N ALA A 166 -4.01 13.38 -4.61
CA ALA A 166 -2.87 12.73 -3.99
C ALA A 166 -1.65 13.67 -3.90
N GLN A 167 -1.36 14.42 -4.95
CA GLN A 167 -0.26 15.37 -4.96
C GLN A 167 -0.47 16.49 -3.94
N TRP A 168 -1.69 17.02 -3.87
CA TRP A 168 -2.03 18.07 -2.91
C TRP A 168 -1.94 17.57 -1.47
N THR A 169 -2.43 16.37 -1.19
CA THR A 169 -2.35 15.76 0.14
C THR A 169 -0.91 15.41 0.51
N ALA A 170 -0.14 14.82 -0.42
CA ALA A 170 1.24 14.44 -0.19
C ALA A 170 2.16 15.65 0.10
N SER A 171 1.92 16.79 -0.56
CA SER A 171 2.67 18.02 -0.32
C SER A 171 2.38 18.66 1.05
N ARG A 172 1.29 18.27 1.69
CA ARG A 172 0.88 18.76 3.03
C ARG A 172 0.96 17.70 4.12
N LEU A 173 1.54 16.55 3.84
CA LEU A 173 1.58 15.42 4.76
C LEU A 173 2.16 15.80 6.13
N ASP A 174 3.20 16.64 6.15
CA ASP A 174 3.88 17.06 7.38
C ASP A 174 3.05 18.05 8.25
N GLN A 175 1.94 18.57 7.71
CA GLN A 175 1.00 19.43 8.44
C GLN A 175 -0.08 18.64 9.18
N PHE A 176 -0.21 17.33 8.91
CA PHE A 176 -1.21 16.49 9.54
C PHE A 176 -0.63 15.82 10.78
N ASP A 177 -1.41 15.84 11.87
CA ASP A 177 -1.07 15.13 13.09
C ASP A 177 -1.02 13.61 12.87
N ALA A 178 -0.01 12.96 13.43
CA ALA A 178 0.15 11.51 13.35
C ALA A 178 -1.10 10.76 13.87
N SER A 179 -1.73 11.26 14.94
CA SER A 179 -2.95 10.68 15.52
C SER A 179 -4.15 10.73 14.56
N LEU A 180 -4.24 11.79 13.74
CA LEU A 180 -5.29 11.91 12.72
C LEU A 180 -5.07 10.92 11.59
N LEU A 181 -3.82 10.76 11.14
CA LEU A 181 -3.47 9.78 10.10
C LEU A 181 -3.79 8.34 10.55
N VAL A 182 -3.45 7.99 11.80
CA VAL A 182 -3.76 6.67 12.39
C VAL A 182 -5.27 6.44 12.45
N ARG A 183 -6.04 7.42 12.91
CA ARG A 183 -7.52 7.32 12.98
C ARG A 183 -8.15 7.17 11.61
N LEU A 184 -7.71 7.93 10.62
CA LEU A 184 -8.18 7.82 9.24
C LEU A 184 -7.86 6.45 8.63
N LEU A 185 -6.62 5.96 8.82
CA LEU A 185 -6.21 4.63 8.37
C LEU A 185 -7.06 3.52 8.99
N ARG A 186 -7.28 3.59 10.30
CA ARG A 186 -8.11 2.62 11.02
C ARG A 186 -9.56 2.66 10.58
N GLY A 187 -10.14 3.86 10.43
CA GLY A 187 -11.51 4.02 9.92
C GLY A 187 -11.67 3.46 8.51
N LEU A 188 -10.70 3.75 7.63
CA LEU A 188 -10.70 3.23 6.27
C LEU A 188 -10.57 1.70 6.24
N ALA A 189 -9.68 1.12 7.06
CA ALA A 189 -9.51 -0.33 7.16
C ALA A 189 -10.81 -1.03 7.62
N ILE A 190 -11.52 -0.47 8.60
CA ILE A 190 -12.81 -1.00 9.07
C ILE A 190 -13.87 -0.94 7.98
N LEU A 191 -14.01 0.20 7.28
CA LEU A 191 -14.97 0.37 6.17
C LEU A 191 -14.70 -0.65 5.06
N LEU A 192 -13.43 -0.82 4.67
CA LEU A 192 -13.04 -1.77 3.64
C LEU A 192 -13.23 -3.24 4.10
N ALA A 193 -13.02 -3.54 5.39
CA ALA A 193 -13.30 -4.86 5.95
C ALA A 193 -14.79 -5.20 5.83
N ILE A 194 -15.68 -4.26 6.18
CA ILE A 194 -17.13 -4.44 6.10
C ILE A 194 -17.57 -4.64 4.65
N ASP A 195 -17.08 -3.82 3.71
CA ASP A 195 -17.44 -3.95 2.28
C ASP A 195 -16.94 -5.28 1.70
N SER A 196 -15.70 -5.66 1.99
CA SER A 196 -15.12 -6.93 1.53
C SER A 196 -15.85 -8.14 2.12
N CYS A 197 -16.22 -8.10 3.40
CA CYS A 197 -17.01 -9.16 4.05
C CYS A 197 -18.39 -9.30 3.39
N ARG A 198 -19.06 -8.18 3.13
CA ARG A 198 -20.35 -8.16 2.43
C ARG A 198 -20.26 -8.82 1.05
N ARG A 199 -19.24 -8.47 0.27
CA ARG A 199 -19.02 -9.04 -1.08
C ARG A 199 -18.68 -10.52 -1.01
N ALA A 200 -17.86 -10.95 -0.04
CA ALA A 200 -17.54 -12.36 0.15
C ALA A 200 -18.78 -13.20 0.48
N LEU A 201 -19.63 -12.70 1.38
CA LEU A 201 -20.90 -13.36 1.72
C LEU A 201 -21.86 -13.46 0.52
N HIS A 202 -21.92 -12.39 -0.30
CA HIS A 202 -22.77 -12.41 -1.50
C HIS A 202 -22.31 -13.48 -2.50
N LEU A 203 -20.98 -13.66 -2.67
CA LEU A 203 -20.45 -14.71 -3.56
C LEU A 203 -20.57 -16.13 -3.02
N LEU A 204 -20.76 -16.29 -1.70
CA LEU A 204 -21.01 -17.61 -1.10
C LEU A 204 -22.47 -18.03 -1.18
N MET A 205 -23.40 -17.07 -1.35
CA MET A 205 -24.83 -17.32 -1.42
C MET A 205 -25.38 -17.48 -2.85
N VAL A 206 -24.57 -17.20 -3.86
CA VAL A 206 -24.85 -17.37 -5.29
C VAL A 206 -24.11 -18.57 -5.84
#